data_e32ee25fcc4e5a05d29dfb63fa1b1a10
#
_entry.id   e32ee25fcc4e5a05d29dfb63fa1b1a10
#
_cell.length_a   1.000
_cell.length_b   1.000
_cell.length_c   1.000
_cell.angle_alpha   90.00
_cell.angle_beta   90.00
_cell.angle_gamma   90.00
#
_symmetry.space_group_name_H-M   'P 1'
#
loop_
_entity.id
_entity.type
_entity.pdbx_description
1 polymer ?
#
loop_
_entity_poly.entity_id
_entity_poly.type
_entity_poly.pdbx_seq_one_letter_code
_entity_poly.pdbx_strand_id
1 'polypeptide(L)'
;MIIRVLGSAAGGGFPQWNCNCNNCLSVRAGKPGYTARTQSSIAVSSNGQDWLLFNASPDILTQLKMAGSRLQPAKTVRDSGIKAIVLMDAQIDHTTGLFMLRESSGPLTIHSTKEVRGDLSAGNPIFNVLDFYCKVNWVEIDLNNSSETKISEVQGITLNFMALKSEAPPFSPFRGKPRPGDNVGVQIIDENSGKKVFYAPGLGSIEEHLVAPMKSSDLLLVDGTFWTDTEMIDNGLSKKLAREMGHNPQSGPGGMIENLGHIQGPRKVLIHINNSNPILNEMSEERKILEENDIEVSYDGMEVLL
;
A
#
# COMPACT_ATOMS: atom_id res chain seq x y z
N MET A 1 -12.58 10.87 9.09
CA MET A 1 -11.26 10.52 8.50
C MET A 1 -11.35 10.56 6.98
N ILE A 2 -10.31 11.05 6.32
CA ILE A 2 -10.19 11.09 4.85
C ILE A 2 -9.09 10.13 4.44
N ILE A 3 -9.40 9.17 3.56
CA ILE A 3 -8.43 8.28 2.96
C ILE A 3 -8.37 8.59 1.47
N ARG A 4 -7.15 8.80 0.94
CA ARG A 4 -6.93 9.03 -0.47
C ARG A 4 -5.98 8.00 -1.04
N VAL A 5 -6.41 7.26 -2.04
CA VAL A 5 -5.55 6.37 -2.82
C VAL A 5 -4.73 7.25 -3.78
N LEU A 6 -3.43 7.29 -3.60
CA LEU A 6 -2.52 8.05 -4.46
C LEU A 6 -2.12 7.23 -5.69
N GLY A 7 -1.87 5.95 -5.48
CA GLY A 7 -1.59 4.97 -6.51
C GLY A 7 -2.18 3.60 -6.13
N SER A 8 -2.64 2.86 -7.13
CA SER A 8 -3.38 1.60 -6.92
C SER A 8 -2.76 0.37 -7.58
N ALA A 9 -1.72 0.53 -8.40
CA ALA A 9 -1.01 -0.59 -9.02
C ALA A 9 0.08 -1.17 -8.12
N ALA A 10 0.45 -2.42 -8.34
CA ALA A 10 1.64 -3.05 -7.78
C ALA A 10 2.93 -2.49 -8.41
N GLY A 11 4.07 -3.01 -7.98
CA GLY A 11 5.39 -2.62 -8.48
C GLY A 11 5.50 -2.63 -10.01
N GLY A 12 6.04 -1.55 -10.56
CA GLY A 12 6.15 -1.32 -12.00
C GLY A 12 5.03 -0.48 -12.60
N GLY A 13 3.92 -0.28 -11.87
CA GLY A 13 2.79 0.52 -12.32
C GLY A 13 1.98 -0.11 -13.46
N PHE A 14 0.99 0.62 -13.97
CA PHE A 14 0.14 0.17 -15.07
C PHE A 14 -0.08 1.30 -16.10
N PRO A 15 0.38 1.15 -17.36
CA PRO A 15 1.10 0.01 -17.93
C PRO A 15 2.53 -0.09 -17.42
N GLN A 16 3.03 -1.30 -17.18
CA GLN A 16 4.43 -1.50 -16.83
C GLN A 16 5.31 -1.23 -18.07
N TRP A 17 6.43 -0.52 -17.89
CA TRP A 17 7.24 0.06 -18.97
C TRP A 17 7.73 -0.97 -20.01
N ASN A 18 8.04 -2.19 -19.60
CA ASN A 18 8.59 -3.26 -20.44
C ASN A 18 7.61 -4.43 -20.68
N CYS A 19 6.32 -4.29 -20.33
CA CYS A 19 5.34 -5.35 -20.46
C CYS A 19 4.45 -5.17 -21.67
N ASN A 20 4.21 -6.26 -22.40
CA ASN A 20 3.30 -6.35 -23.54
C ASN A 20 2.14 -7.34 -23.31
N CYS A 21 1.76 -7.61 -22.05
CA CYS A 21 0.56 -8.35 -21.75
C CYS A 21 -0.68 -7.62 -22.30
N ASN A 22 -1.79 -8.34 -22.42
CA ASN A 22 -3.02 -7.79 -23.01
C ASN A 22 -3.47 -6.49 -22.34
N ASN A 23 -3.39 -6.40 -21.00
CA ASN A 23 -3.76 -5.20 -20.24
C ASN A 23 -2.85 -4.01 -20.61
N CYS A 24 -1.52 -4.20 -20.58
CA CYS A 24 -0.57 -3.15 -20.90
C CYS A 24 -0.68 -2.65 -22.35
N LEU A 25 -0.91 -3.54 -23.29
CA LEU A 25 -1.18 -3.17 -24.68
C LEU A 25 -2.51 -2.41 -24.80
N SER A 26 -3.53 -2.83 -24.10
CA SER A 26 -4.87 -2.23 -24.16
C SER A 26 -4.87 -0.80 -23.64
N VAL A 27 -4.24 -0.54 -22.48
CA VAL A 27 -4.16 0.83 -21.94
C VAL A 27 -3.31 1.74 -22.82
N ARG A 28 -2.17 1.25 -23.40
CA ARG A 28 -1.37 2.04 -24.34
C ARG A 28 -2.12 2.37 -25.63
N ALA A 29 -3.02 1.49 -26.05
CA ALA A 29 -3.87 1.70 -27.21
C ALA A 29 -5.12 2.56 -26.91
N GLY A 30 -5.30 3.01 -25.69
CA GLY A 30 -6.46 3.81 -25.27
C GLY A 30 -7.78 3.05 -25.36
N LYS A 31 -7.77 1.71 -25.19
CA LYS A 31 -9.01 0.93 -25.23
C LYS A 31 -9.92 1.29 -24.06
N PRO A 32 -11.25 1.37 -24.27
CA PRO A 32 -12.21 1.56 -23.19
C PRO A 32 -12.08 0.49 -22.09
N GLY A 33 -12.35 0.89 -20.84
CA GLY A 33 -12.29 0.01 -19.67
C GLY A 33 -10.89 -0.22 -19.12
N TYR A 34 -9.87 0.48 -19.62
CA TYR A 34 -8.51 0.42 -19.11
C TYR A 34 -8.00 1.81 -18.76
N THR A 35 -7.67 2.03 -17.48
CA THR A 35 -7.13 3.30 -16.98
C THR A 35 -5.74 3.08 -16.39
N ALA A 36 -4.77 3.90 -16.80
CA ALA A 36 -3.41 3.86 -16.27
C ALA A 36 -3.39 4.12 -14.75
N ARG A 37 -2.44 3.48 -14.03
CA ARG A 37 -2.33 3.55 -12.57
C ARG A 37 -0.87 3.66 -12.14
N THR A 38 -0.60 4.46 -11.13
CA THR A 38 0.68 4.56 -10.46
C THR A 38 0.81 3.53 -9.35
N GLN A 39 2.03 3.32 -8.87
CA GLN A 39 2.34 2.30 -7.86
C GLN A 39 1.74 2.65 -6.49
N SER A 40 1.40 1.62 -5.73
CA SER A 40 0.56 1.68 -4.52
C SER A 40 1.10 2.61 -3.44
N SER A 41 0.25 3.55 -3.04
CA SER A 41 0.43 4.44 -1.90
C SER A 41 -0.90 5.04 -1.50
N ILE A 42 -1.11 5.32 -0.21
CA ILE A 42 -2.28 6.04 0.29
C ILE A 42 -1.86 7.20 1.20
N ALA A 43 -2.73 8.20 1.31
CA ALA A 43 -2.60 9.27 2.29
C ALA A 43 -3.86 9.31 3.17
N VAL A 44 -3.68 9.52 4.48
CA VAL A 44 -4.75 9.57 5.47
C VAL A 44 -4.67 10.84 6.28
N SER A 45 -5.82 11.45 6.56
CA SER A 45 -5.92 12.67 7.37
C SER A 45 -7.21 12.68 8.18
N SER A 46 -7.15 13.21 9.42
CA SER A 46 -8.34 13.48 10.23
C SER A 46 -8.94 14.87 9.95
N ASN A 47 -8.14 15.82 9.47
CA ASN A 47 -8.51 17.24 9.34
C ASN A 47 -8.45 17.78 7.90
N GLY A 48 -7.97 16.97 6.94
CA GLY A 48 -7.81 17.35 5.53
C GLY A 48 -6.62 18.29 5.24
N GLN A 49 -5.77 18.59 6.24
CA GLN A 49 -4.61 19.47 6.10
C GLN A 49 -3.29 18.75 6.41
N ASP A 50 -3.25 17.98 7.48
CA ASP A 50 -2.08 17.22 7.92
C ASP A 50 -2.30 15.76 7.54
N TRP A 51 -1.38 15.21 6.73
CA TRP A 51 -1.51 13.90 6.11
C TRP A 51 -0.42 12.95 6.54
N LEU A 52 -0.82 11.72 6.80
CA LEU A 52 0.06 10.58 7.01
C LEU A 52 0.15 9.82 5.68
N LEU A 53 1.35 9.68 5.13
CA LEU A 53 1.61 8.93 3.90
C LEU A 53 1.94 7.48 4.26
N PHE A 54 1.27 6.53 3.65
CA PHE A 54 1.61 5.10 3.74
C PHE A 54 2.28 4.65 2.45
N ASN A 55 3.51 4.20 2.58
CA ASN A 55 4.45 3.91 1.51
C ASN A 55 4.77 5.15 0.64
N ALA A 56 6.01 5.25 0.17
CA ALA A 56 6.45 6.28 -0.75
C ALA A 56 6.86 5.63 -2.08
N SER A 57 5.90 5.52 -2.99
CA SER A 57 6.12 4.88 -4.28
C SER A 57 7.08 5.69 -5.18
N PRO A 58 7.76 5.07 -6.15
CA PRO A 58 8.57 5.79 -7.15
C PRO A 58 7.81 6.91 -7.87
N ASP A 59 6.48 6.80 -7.94
CA ASP A 59 5.59 7.75 -8.62
C ASP A 59 5.15 8.92 -7.74
N ILE A 60 5.67 9.04 -6.51
CA ILE A 60 5.20 9.99 -5.49
C ILE A 60 5.06 11.43 -6.00
N LEU A 61 5.98 11.92 -6.81
CA LEU A 61 5.90 13.29 -7.34
C LEU A 61 4.69 13.47 -8.28
N THR A 62 4.40 12.47 -9.10
CA THR A 62 3.21 12.46 -9.96
C THR A 62 1.94 12.38 -9.10
N GLN A 63 1.94 11.52 -8.10
CA GLN A 63 0.84 11.34 -7.16
C GLN A 63 0.52 12.63 -6.38
N LEU A 64 1.53 13.31 -5.87
CA LEU A 64 1.38 14.60 -5.19
C LEU A 64 0.82 15.68 -6.12
N LYS A 65 1.30 15.72 -7.38
CA LYS A 65 0.78 16.64 -8.38
C LYS A 65 -0.69 16.37 -8.71
N MET A 66 -1.07 15.10 -8.86
CA MET A 66 -2.46 14.69 -9.12
C MET A 66 -3.37 14.93 -7.91
N ALA A 67 -2.86 14.84 -6.69
CA ALA A 67 -3.62 15.12 -5.48
C ALA A 67 -4.03 16.60 -5.35
N GLY A 68 -3.39 17.50 -6.11
CA GLY A 68 -3.69 18.92 -6.16
C GLY A 68 -3.44 19.63 -4.84
N SER A 69 -4.23 20.66 -4.54
CA SER A 69 -4.06 21.55 -3.40
C SER A 69 -4.07 20.86 -2.01
N ARG A 70 -4.54 19.65 -1.92
CA ARG A 70 -4.65 18.92 -0.63
C ARG A 70 -3.30 18.51 -0.06
N LEU A 71 -2.34 18.14 -0.93
CA LEU A 71 -1.01 17.68 -0.52
C LEU A 71 0.12 18.62 -0.94
N GLN A 72 -0.20 19.71 -1.66
CA GLN A 72 0.75 20.72 -2.11
C GLN A 72 1.06 21.73 -1.00
N PRO A 73 2.16 22.51 -1.14
CA PRO A 73 2.49 23.58 -0.21
C PRO A 73 1.34 24.56 -0.02
N ALA A 74 1.00 24.88 1.24
CA ALA A 74 -0.16 25.70 1.57
C ALA A 74 0.17 26.91 2.44
N LYS A 75 1.23 26.86 3.24
CA LYS A 75 1.49 27.84 4.31
C LYS A 75 2.80 28.59 4.16
N THR A 76 3.87 27.94 3.71
CA THR A 76 5.21 28.54 3.60
C THR A 76 5.79 28.36 2.20
N VAL A 77 6.95 28.98 1.94
CA VAL A 77 7.63 28.87 0.62
C VAL A 77 7.99 27.42 0.28
N ARG A 78 8.32 26.62 1.30
CA ARG A 78 8.53 25.16 1.17
C ARG A 78 7.85 24.48 2.35
N ASP A 79 6.74 23.80 2.07
CA ASP A 79 6.07 22.91 3.01
C ASP A 79 5.39 21.75 2.26
N SER A 80 4.75 20.88 3.01
CA SER A 80 3.93 19.77 2.49
C SER A 80 2.79 19.47 3.45
N GLY A 81 1.67 19.05 2.92
CA GLY A 81 0.61 18.44 3.72
C GLY A 81 1.06 17.13 4.39
N ILE A 82 2.05 16.43 3.83
CA ILE A 82 2.60 15.21 4.42
C ILE A 82 3.44 15.56 5.63
N LYS A 83 3.05 15.05 6.81
CA LYS A 83 3.74 15.31 8.09
C LYS A 83 4.61 14.14 8.54
N ALA A 84 4.20 12.90 8.20
CA ALA A 84 4.97 11.70 8.48
C ALA A 84 4.70 10.64 7.40
N ILE A 85 5.58 9.65 7.34
CA ILE A 85 5.53 8.54 6.39
C ILE A 85 5.54 7.24 7.20
N VAL A 86 4.67 6.30 6.87
CA VAL A 86 4.65 4.95 7.42
C VAL A 86 5.05 3.97 6.32
N LEU A 87 6.06 3.16 6.57
CA LEU A 87 6.48 2.10 5.64
C LEU A 87 5.92 0.77 6.11
N MET A 88 5.16 0.13 5.23
CA MET A 88 4.53 -1.17 5.50
C MET A 88 5.52 -2.32 5.35
N ASP A 89 6.57 -2.12 4.54
CA ASP A 89 7.69 -3.03 4.25
C ASP A 89 8.85 -2.25 3.62
N ALA A 90 9.90 -2.95 3.17
CA ALA A 90 11.07 -2.34 2.53
C ALA A 90 11.10 -2.54 1.00
N GLN A 91 9.99 -2.93 0.36
CA GLN A 91 9.96 -3.15 -1.09
C GLN A 91 10.27 -1.86 -1.87
N ILE A 92 10.88 -2.03 -3.05
CA ILE A 92 11.33 -0.92 -3.91
C ILE A 92 10.17 0.01 -4.28
N ASP A 93 9.04 -0.55 -4.65
CA ASP A 93 7.83 0.19 -5.02
C ASP A 93 7.14 0.90 -3.85
N HIS A 94 7.50 0.57 -2.61
CA HIS A 94 7.01 1.20 -1.39
C HIS A 94 7.96 2.24 -0.79
N THR A 95 9.23 2.27 -1.21
CA THR A 95 10.26 3.05 -0.52
C THR A 95 11.08 3.99 -1.42
N THR A 96 11.20 3.71 -2.73
CA THR A 96 12.06 4.50 -3.63
C THR A 96 11.64 5.98 -3.72
N GLY A 97 10.36 6.27 -3.54
CA GLY A 97 9.83 7.64 -3.52
C GLY A 97 10.43 8.52 -2.43
N LEU A 98 11.01 7.94 -1.38
CA LEU A 98 11.73 8.70 -0.35
C LEU A 98 12.88 9.53 -0.94
N PHE A 99 13.59 9.02 -1.97
CA PHE A 99 14.60 9.79 -2.68
C PHE A 99 14.03 11.03 -3.38
N MET A 100 12.79 10.94 -3.83
CA MET A 100 12.11 12.06 -4.49
C MET A 100 11.71 13.16 -3.51
N LEU A 101 11.55 12.80 -2.24
CA LEU A 101 11.19 13.72 -1.14
C LEU A 101 12.40 14.36 -0.46
N ARG A 102 13.64 14.09 -0.92
CA ARG A 102 14.90 14.59 -0.34
C ARG A 102 15.02 16.11 -0.23
N GLU A 103 14.21 16.86 -1.00
CA GLU A 103 14.19 18.33 -0.95
C GLU A 103 13.30 18.88 0.19
N SER A 104 12.90 18.02 1.14
CA SER A 104 12.19 18.44 2.34
C SER A 104 12.97 19.51 3.10
N SER A 105 12.28 20.51 3.65
CA SER A 105 12.89 21.61 4.42
C SER A 105 13.39 21.18 5.81
N GLY A 106 13.08 19.98 6.24
CA GLY A 106 13.51 19.35 7.49
C GLY A 106 13.55 17.84 7.37
N PRO A 107 13.93 17.12 8.44
CA PRO A 107 13.99 15.68 8.44
C PRO A 107 12.65 15.05 8.03
N LEU A 108 12.70 13.99 7.20
CA LEU A 108 11.52 13.16 6.94
C LEU A 108 11.26 12.32 8.19
N THR A 109 10.10 12.49 8.81
CA THR A 109 9.67 11.59 9.90
C THR A 109 9.13 10.31 9.28
N ILE A 110 9.81 9.19 9.57
CA ILE A 110 9.51 7.88 8.98
C ILE A 110 9.26 6.87 10.10
N HIS A 111 8.06 6.32 10.14
CA HIS A 111 7.68 5.22 11.01
C HIS A 111 7.89 3.90 10.26
N SER A 112 8.66 2.99 10.82
CA SER A 112 8.85 1.63 10.31
C SER A 112 9.31 0.69 11.41
N THR A 113 9.23 -0.61 11.17
CA THR A 113 9.84 -1.61 12.03
C THR A 113 11.37 -1.52 11.97
N LYS A 114 12.06 -2.08 12.95
CA LYS A 114 13.53 -2.19 12.94
C LYS A 114 14.04 -3.09 11.80
N GLU A 115 13.23 -4.06 11.37
CA GLU A 115 13.51 -4.94 10.24
C GLU A 115 13.58 -4.16 8.94
N VAL A 116 12.54 -3.35 8.67
CA VAL A 116 12.46 -2.45 7.50
C VAL A 116 13.59 -1.43 7.54
N ARG A 117 13.87 -0.81 8.69
CA ARG A 117 15.00 0.11 8.85
C ARG A 117 16.34 -0.57 8.54
N GLY A 118 16.52 -1.80 9.02
CA GLY A 118 17.75 -2.57 8.75
C GLY A 118 17.98 -2.78 7.26
N ASP A 119 16.96 -3.20 6.54
CA ASP A 119 17.01 -3.41 5.10
C ASP A 119 17.26 -2.10 4.32
N LEU A 120 16.67 -0.98 4.76
CA LEU A 120 16.84 0.35 4.17
C LEU A 120 18.11 1.10 4.64
N SER A 121 18.92 0.47 5.47
CA SER A 121 20.23 0.98 5.89
C SER A 121 21.40 0.14 5.35
N ALA A 122 21.15 -1.11 4.98
CA ALA A 122 22.17 -2.05 4.52
C ALA A 122 21.97 -2.49 3.05
N GLY A 123 20.91 -3.24 2.76
CA GLY A 123 20.68 -3.82 1.44
C GLY A 123 20.28 -2.79 0.37
N ASN A 124 19.45 -1.83 0.77
CA ASN A 124 19.09 -0.64 -0.04
C ASN A 124 19.25 0.61 0.84
N PRO A 125 20.41 1.26 0.89
CA PRO A 125 20.77 2.23 1.91
C PRO A 125 20.11 3.61 1.72
N ILE A 126 18.80 3.65 1.54
CA ILE A 126 18.01 4.88 1.34
C ILE A 126 18.21 5.84 2.53
N PHE A 127 18.14 5.35 3.75
CA PHE A 127 18.28 6.19 4.94
C PHE A 127 19.66 6.85 5.01
N ASN A 128 20.70 6.08 4.70
CA ASN A 128 22.07 6.59 4.71
C ASN A 128 22.28 7.67 3.65
N VAL A 129 21.64 7.53 2.49
CA VAL A 129 21.71 8.56 1.44
C VAL A 129 20.93 9.81 1.84
N LEU A 130 19.73 9.67 2.40
CA LEU A 130 18.90 10.81 2.84
C LEU A 130 19.56 11.64 3.94
N ASP A 131 20.43 11.06 4.76
CA ASP A 131 21.20 11.77 5.79
C ASP A 131 22.11 12.87 5.23
N PHE A 132 22.52 12.77 3.95
CA PHE A 132 23.28 13.81 3.24
C PHE A 132 22.40 14.92 2.66
N TYR A 133 21.06 14.78 2.66
CA TYR A 133 20.10 15.73 2.12
C TYR A 133 19.20 16.31 3.22
N CYS A 134 18.04 15.76 3.42
CA CYS A 134 17.06 16.28 4.39
C CYS A 134 17.14 15.61 5.77
N LYS A 135 17.90 14.51 5.89
CA LYS A 135 17.95 13.61 7.05
C LYS A 135 16.66 12.83 7.27
N VAL A 136 16.74 11.83 8.14
CA VAL A 136 15.62 10.99 8.55
C VAL A 136 15.45 11.05 10.07
N ASN A 137 14.25 11.42 10.52
CA ASN A 137 13.80 11.21 11.88
C ASN A 137 13.05 9.87 11.94
N TRP A 138 13.77 8.79 12.29
CA TRP A 138 13.16 7.47 12.33
C TRP A 138 12.47 7.22 13.67
N VAL A 139 11.24 6.72 13.58
CA VAL A 139 10.40 6.32 14.73
C VAL A 139 10.11 4.82 14.60
N GLU A 140 10.47 4.05 15.60
CA GLU A 140 10.28 2.60 15.60
C GLU A 140 8.80 2.22 15.77
N ILE A 141 8.33 1.32 14.93
CA ILE A 141 7.09 0.57 15.13
C ILE A 141 7.46 -0.70 15.89
N ASP A 142 7.11 -0.76 17.17
CA ASP A 142 7.32 -1.94 18.02
C ASP A 142 6.09 -2.84 18.00
N LEU A 143 6.18 -3.99 17.31
CA LEU A 143 5.11 -4.98 17.22
C LEU A 143 4.87 -5.77 18.51
N ASN A 144 5.80 -5.71 19.48
CA ASN A 144 5.61 -6.35 20.80
C ASN A 144 4.77 -5.47 21.74
N ASN A 145 4.61 -4.20 21.40
CA ASN A 145 3.78 -3.30 22.16
C ASN A 145 2.34 -3.35 21.60
N SER A 146 1.46 -4.03 22.30
CA SER A 146 0.04 -4.13 21.94
C SER A 146 -0.76 -2.85 22.10
N SER A 147 -0.11 -1.73 22.51
CA SER A 147 -0.76 -0.45 22.62
C SER A 147 -0.85 0.27 21.29
N GLU A 148 -1.94 0.97 21.08
CA GLU A 148 -2.13 1.87 19.93
C GLU A 148 -1.02 2.91 19.87
N THR A 149 -0.42 3.09 18.67
CA THR A 149 0.64 4.07 18.44
C THR A 149 0.04 5.39 17.99
N LYS A 150 0.17 6.42 18.80
CA LYS A 150 -0.23 7.78 18.43
C LYS A 150 0.82 8.41 17.52
N ILE A 151 0.35 9.05 16.45
CA ILE A 151 1.21 9.78 15.53
C ILE A 151 1.17 11.27 15.90
N SER A 152 2.21 11.74 16.57
CA SER A 152 2.27 13.12 17.06
C SER A 152 2.18 14.18 15.96
N GLU A 153 2.64 13.83 14.77
CA GLU A 153 2.70 14.69 13.58
C GLU A 153 1.34 14.88 12.89
N VAL A 154 0.40 13.93 13.11
CA VAL A 154 -0.97 13.97 12.54
C VAL A 154 -1.97 13.73 13.66
N GLN A 155 -2.48 14.82 14.23
CA GLN A 155 -3.43 14.73 15.35
C GLN A 155 -4.73 14.02 14.95
N GLY A 156 -5.28 13.25 15.87
CA GLY A 156 -6.55 12.54 15.72
C GLY A 156 -6.42 11.23 14.97
N ILE A 157 -5.20 10.77 14.66
CA ILE A 157 -4.93 9.45 14.06
C ILE A 157 -4.11 8.59 15.02
N THR A 158 -4.60 7.40 15.26
CA THR A 158 -3.91 6.35 16.03
C THR A 158 -3.77 5.11 15.17
N LEU A 159 -2.65 4.41 15.30
CA LEU A 159 -2.31 3.23 14.51
C LEU A 159 -2.15 2.00 15.41
N ASN A 160 -2.71 0.87 14.98
CA ASN A 160 -2.46 -0.43 15.57
C ASN A 160 -1.84 -1.35 14.52
N PHE A 161 -0.58 -1.74 14.72
CA PHE A 161 0.20 -2.52 13.76
C PHE A 161 0.14 -4.02 14.06
N MET A 162 0.16 -4.82 12.98
CA MET A 162 0.16 -6.28 13.03
C MET A 162 1.20 -6.83 12.07
N ALA A 163 1.95 -7.85 12.52
CA ALA A 163 2.86 -8.57 11.63
C ALA A 163 2.06 -9.30 10.55
N LEU A 164 2.54 -9.26 9.32
CA LEU A 164 2.02 -10.05 8.21
C LEU A 164 3.02 -11.14 7.83
N LYS A 165 2.51 -12.32 7.49
CA LYS A 165 3.32 -13.41 6.97
C LYS A 165 3.60 -13.16 5.49
N SER A 166 4.77 -12.61 5.21
CA SER A 166 5.26 -12.35 3.85
C SER A 166 6.78 -12.37 3.84
N GLU A 167 7.39 -12.21 2.67
CA GLU A 167 8.83 -12.27 2.47
C GLU A 167 9.47 -10.88 2.55
N ALA A 168 10.69 -10.83 3.10
CA ALA A 168 11.56 -9.66 2.99
C ALA A 168 11.88 -9.37 1.50
N PRO A 169 12.25 -8.13 1.13
CA PRO A 169 12.57 -7.80 -0.26
C PRO A 169 13.79 -8.59 -0.79
N PRO A 170 13.93 -8.75 -2.12
CA PRO A 170 15.00 -9.55 -2.73
C PRO A 170 16.43 -9.15 -2.33
N PHE A 171 16.64 -7.88 -1.99
CA PHE A 171 17.96 -7.36 -1.57
C PHE A 171 18.23 -7.55 -0.08
N SER A 172 17.23 -7.95 0.71
CA SER A 172 17.40 -8.21 2.14
C SER A 172 18.27 -9.46 2.37
N PRO A 173 19.20 -9.43 3.32
CA PRO A 173 19.95 -10.63 3.73
C PRO A 173 19.04 -11.68 4.40
N PHE A 174 17.80 -11.32 4.70
CA PHE A 174 16.79 -12.18 5.31
C PHE A 174 15.79 -12.75 4.30
N ARG A 175 15.96 -12.51 3.00
CA ARG A 175 15.15 -13.15 1.97
C ARG A 175 15.14 -14.67 2.12
N GLY A 176 13.94 -15.28 2.14
CA GLY A 176 13.75 -16.70 2.40
C GLY A 176 13.87 -17.10 3.89
N LYS A 177 13.95 -16.10 4.79
CA LYS A 177 13.92 -16.27 6.25
C LYS A 177 13.04 -15.19 6.87
N PRO A 178 11.73 -15.20 6.58
CA PRO A 178 10.83 -14.12 6.96
C PRO A 178 10.79 -13.91 8.48
N ARG A 179 10.82 -12.65 8.89
CA ARG A 179 10.79 -12.22 10.29
C ARG A 179 9.48 -11.48 10.56
N PRO A 180 8.92 -11.59 11.77
CA PRO A 180 7.89 -10.63 12.21
C PRO A 180 8.43 -9.20 12.06
N GLY A 181 7.70 -8.38 11.30
CA GLY A 181 8.09 -6.99 11.03
C GLY A 181 8.74 -6.72 9.67
N ASP A 182 9.08 -7.74 8.88
CA ASP A 182 9.46 -7.54 7.48
C ASP A 182 8.31 -6.95 6.65
N ASN A 183 7.08 -7.30 7.01
CA ASN A 183 5.85 -6.76 6.44
C ASN A 183 4.82 -6.55 7.55
N VAL A 184 4.06 -5.46 7.47
CA VAL A 184 3.03 -5.13 8.46
C VAL A 184 1.71 -4.76 7.81
N GLY A 185 0.60 -5.10 8.49
CA GLY A 185 -0.70 -4.50 8.30
C GLY A 185 -0.95 -3.47 9.39
N VAL A 186 -1.90 -2.58 9.17
CA VAL A 186 -2.24 -1.55 10.15
C VAL A 186 -3.74 -1.30 10.22
N GLN A 187 -4.28 -1.19 11.41
CA GLN A 187 -5.58 -0.59 11.64
C GLN A 187 -5.40 0.89 11.98
N ILE A 188 -5.94 1.76 11.14
CA ILE A 188 -5.89 3.21 11.27
C ILE A 188 -7.18 3.65 11.93
N ILE A 189 -7.09 4.38 13.03
CA ILE A 189 -8.22 4.77 13.88
C ILE A 189 -8.31 6.29 13.92
N ASP A 190 -9.47 6.83 13.60
CA ASP A 190 -9.80 8.24 13.82
C ASP A 190 -10.30 8.42 15.25
N GLU A 191 -9.54 9.11 16.07
CA GLU A 191 -9.89 9.35 17.49
C GLU A 191 -11.17 10.17 17.66
N ASN A 192 -11.56 10.98 16.66
CA ASN A 192 -12.73 11.85 16.74
C ASN A 192 -14.03 11.11 16.42
N SER A 193 -14.02 10.28 15.38
CA SER A 193 -15.23 9.56 14.92
C SER A 193 -15.26 8.11 15.41
N GLY A 194 -14.15 7.56 15.88
CA GLY A 194 -14.00 6.14 16.18
C GLY A 194 -13.95 5.24 14.92
N LYS A 195 -13.98 5.82 13.72
CA LYS A 195 -13.92 5.10 12.46
C LYS A 195 -12.57 4.45 12.24
N LYS A 196 -12.57 3.26 11.61
CA LYS A 196 -11.39 2.42 11.45
C LYS A 196 -11.19 1.95 10.02
N VAL A 197 -9.95 1.95 9.59
CA VAL A 197 -9.52 1.39 8.30
C VAL A 197 -8.47 0.32 8.54
N PHE A 198 -8.66 -0.87 8.00
CA PHE A 198 -7.61 -1.89 7.94
C PHE A 198 -6.88 -1.76 6.59
N TYR A 199 -5.57 -1.55 6.63
CA TYR A 199 -4.73 -1.39 5.44
C TYR A 199 -3.62 -2.43 5.41
N ALA A 200 -3.58 -3.25 4.35
CA ALA A 200 -2.57 -4.28 4.11
C ALA A 200 -2.39 -4.49 2.59
N PRO A 201 -1.53 -3.69 1.92
CA PRO A 201 -1.34 -3.77 0.46
C PRO A 201 -0.61 -5.03 0.00
N GLY A 202 0.17 -5.67 0.88
CA GLY A 202 0.83 -6.96 0.64
C GLY A 202 0.37 -7.96 1.67
N LEU A 203 -0.54 -8.87 1.29
CA LEU A 203 -1.18 -9.81 2.21
C LEU A 203 -1.12 -11.23 1.64
N GLY A 204 -0.17 -12.03 2.13
CA GLY A 204 0.03 -13.41 1.67
C GLY A 204 -1.01 -14.40 2.20
N SER A 205 -1.63 -14.10 3.34
CA SER A 205 -2.72 -14.89 3.95
C SER A 205 -3.45 -14.08 5.00
N ILE A 206 -4.73 -14.37 5.24
CA ILE A 206 -5.48 -13.80 6.37
C ILE A 206 -5.30 -14.74 7.56
N GLU A 207 -4.39 -14.37 8.46
CA GLU A 207 -4.10 -15.11 9.68
C GLU A 207 -5.15 -14.79 10.77
N GLU A 208 -5.32 -15.68 11.73
CA GLU A 208 -6.37 -15.57 12.76
C GLU A 208 -6.32 -14.23 13.53
N HIS A 209 -5.11 -13.74 13.85
CA HIS A 209 -4.94 -12.48 14.59
C HIS A 209 -5.37 -11.23 13.79
N LEU A 210 -5.51 -11.33 12.46
CA LEU A 210 -5.98 -10.24 11.59
C LEU A 210 -7.51 -10.16 11.52
N VAL A 211 -8.20 -11.27 11.80
CA VAL A 211 -9.66 -11.36 11.62
C VAL A 211 -10.42 -10.37 12.49
N ALA A 212 -10.06 -10.24 13.76
CA ALA A 212 -10.72 -9.31 14.67
C ALA A 212 -10.51 -7.84 14.29
N PRO A 213 -9.29 -7.35 13.99
CA PRO A 213 -9.06 -6.03 13.46
C PRO A 213 -9.80 -5.76 12.13
N MET A 214 -9.81 -6.73 11.22
CA MET A 214 -10.55 -6.59 9.96
C MET A 214 -12.06 -6.45 10.21
N LYS A 215 -12.67 -7.30 11.02
CA LYS A 215 -14.10 -7.24 11.33
C LYS A 215 -14.53 -5.98 12.07
N SER A 216 -13.65 -5.39 12.86
CA SER A 216 -13.92 -4.16 13.62
C SER A 216 -13.66 -2.87 12.81
N SER A 217 -13.21 -2.98 11.58
CA SER A 217 -12.96 -1.84 10.69
C SER A 217 -14.21 -1.47 9.89
N ASP A 218 -14.31 -0.22 9.47
CA ASP A 218 -15.36 0.28 8.57
C ASP A 218 -14.97 0.08 7.09
N LEU A 219 -13.66 0.11 6.81
CA LEU A 219 -13.08 -0.10 5.49
C LEU A 219 -11.91 -1.08 5.56
N LEU A 220 -11.88 -2.02 4.64
CA LEU A 220 -10.72 -2.85 4.34
C LEU A 220 -10.10 -2.38 3.03
N LEU A 221 -8.83 -2.00 3.06
CA LEU A 221 -8.04 -1.66 1.89
C LEU A 221 -6.90 -2.68 1.80
N VAL A 222 -7.11 -3.75 1.04
CA VAL A 222 -6.28 -4.96 1.11
C VAL A 222 -5.75 -5.39 -0.26
N ASP A 223 -4.80 -6.31 -0.25
CA ASP A 223 -4.07 -6.84 -1.40
C ASP A 223 -4.99 -7.30 -2.54
N GLY A 224 -4.78 -6.70 -3.71
CA GLY A 224 -5.46 -7.02 -4.97
C GLY A 224 -4.51 -7.51 -6.07
N THR A 225 -3.30 -7.96 -5.72
CA THR A 225 -2.20 -8.13 -6.66
C THR A 225 -2.52 -9.10 -7.79
N PHE A 226 -2.95 -10.32 -7.52
CA PHE A 226 -3.17 -11.34 -8.54
C PHE A 226 -4.58 -11.93 -8.49
N TRP A 227 -5.14 -12.24 -9.67
CA TRP A 227 -6.43 -12.93 -9.77
C TRP A 227 -6.31 -14.41 -9.43
N THR A 228 -5.35 -15.12 -10.03
CA THR A 228 -5.06 -16.54 -9.78
C THR A 228 -3.67 -16.74 -9.24
N ASP A 229 -3.41 -17.87 -8.59
CA ASP A 229 -2.09 -18.22 -8.08
C ASP A 229 -1.07 -18.41 -9.23
N THR A 230 -1.53 -18.84 -10.42
CA THR A 230 -0.70 -19.09 -11.60
C THR A 230 -0.65 -17.92 -12.60
N GLU A 231 -1.28 -16.79 -12.30
CA GLU A 231 -1.45 -15.65 -13.24
C GLU A 231 -0.16 -15.24 -13.95
N MET A 232 0.94 -15.14 -13.23
CA MET A 232 2.23 -14.76 -13.82
C MET A 232 2.82 -15.82 -14.72
N ILE A 233 2.58 -17.10 -14.41
CA ILE A 233 3.02 -18.25 -15.20
C ILE A 233 2.20 -18.33 -16.48
N ASP A 234 0.89 -18.22 -16.38
CA ASP A 234 -0.06 -18.31 -17.49
C ASP A 234 0.14 -17.18 -18.51
N ASN A 235 0.57 -16.01 -18.04
CA ASN A 235 0.93 -14.86 -18.89
C ASN A 235 2.39 -14.88 -19.39
N GLY A 236 3.19 -15.89 -19.02
CA GLY A 236 4.60 -15.98 -19.41
C GLY A 236 5.50 -14.89 -18.82
N LEU A 237 5.09 -14.27 -17.71
CA LEU A 237 5.77 -13.13 -17.07
C LEU A 237 6.73 -13.57 -15.97
N SER A 238 6.48 -14.69 -15.31
CA SER A 238 7.30 -15.26 -14.24
C SER A 238 7.14 -16.77 -14.18
N LYS A 239 8.00 -17.43 -13.39
CA LYS A 239 7.87 -18.86 -13.05
C LYS A 239 7.34 -19.07 -11.62
N LYS A 240 7.00 -17.99 -10.91
CA LYS A 240 6.55 -18.02 -9.52
C LYS A 240 5.05 -17.96 -9.41
N LEU A 241 4.52 -18.64 -8.40
CA LEU A 241 3.14 -18.50 -7.96
C LEU A 241 2.93 -17.18 -7.21
N ALA A 242 1.70 -16.69 -7.16
CA ALA A 242 1.34 -15.49 -6.40
C ALA A 242 1.73 -15.62 -4.93
N ARG A 243 1.44 -16.77 -4.31
CA ARG A 243 1.77 -17.08 -2.91
C ARG A 243 3.26 -17.09 -2.63
N GLU A 244 4.08 -17.56 -3.59
CA GLU A 244 5.57 -17.50 -3.49
C GLU A 244 6.11 -16.07 -3.57
N MET A 245 5.31 -15.15 -4.10
CA MET A 245 5.62 -13.72 -4.16
C MET A 245 5.08 -12.93 -2.95
N GLY A 246 4.38 -13.60 -2.02
CA GLY A 246 3.85 -13.01 -0.81
C GLY A 246 2.44 -12.42 -0.96
N HIS A 247 1.67 -12.83 -1.98
CA HIS A 247 0.33 -12.34 -2.26
C HIS A 247 -0.70 -13.47 -2.29
N ASN A 248 -1.83 -13.29 -1.61
CA ASN A 248 -2.95 -14.21 -1.71
C ASN A 248 -3.76 -13.91 -3.00
N PRO A 249 -3.97 -14.90 -3.90
CA PRO A 249 -4.77 -14.65 -5.10
C PRO A 249 -6.23 -14.31 -4.75
N GLN A 250 -6.91 -13.60 -5.64
CA GLN A 250 -8.31 -13.22 -5.43
C GLN A 250 -9.24 -14.45 -5.49
N SER A 251 -9.02 -15.31 -6.48
CA SER A 251 -9.87 -16.46 -6.77
C SER A 251 -9.25 -17.79 -6.34
N GLY A 252 -10.03 -18.85 -6.41
CA GLY A 252 -9.63 -20.20 -6.04
C GLY A 252 -9.73 -20.47 -4.53
N PRO A 253 -9.48 -21.73 -4.12
CA PRO A 253 -9.61 -22.15 -2.71
C PRO A 253 -8.67 -21.36 -1.79
N GLY A 254 -9.23 -20.82 -0.70
CA GLY A 254 -8.52 -19.97 0.25
C GLY A 254 -8.11 -18.62 -0.34
N GLY A 255 -8.69 -18.20 -1.46
CA GLY A 255 -8.46 -16.89 -2.07
C GLY A 255 -9.09 -15.74 -1.29
N MET A 256 -8.79 -14.51 -1.72
CA MET A 256 -9.28 -13.30 -1.03
C MET A 256 -10.81 -13.20 -1.05
N ILE A 257 -11.47 -13.57 -2.15
CA ILE A 257 -12.94 -13.54 -2.28
C ILE A 257 -13.57 -14.44 -1.21
N GLU A 258 -13.10 -15.68 -1.07
CA GLU A 258 -13.59 -16.63 -0.06
C GLU A 258 -13.36 -16.08 1.35
N ASN A 259 -12.15 -15.65 1.65
CA ASN A 259 -11.78 -15.14 2.98
C ASN A 259 -12.56 -13.86 3.36
N LEU A 260 -12.67 -12.92 2.44
CA LEU A 260 -13.41 -11.66 2.65
C LEU A 260 -14.93 -11.92 2.77
N GLY A 261 -15.45 -13.00 2.17
CA GLY A 261 -16.83 -13.44 2.32
C GLY A 261 -17.20 -13.76 3.77
N HIS A 262 -16.23 -14.20 4.59
CA HIS A 262 -16.41 -14.47 6.03
C HIS A 262 -16.30 -13.22 6.91
N ILE A 263 -15.96 -12.05 6.33
CA ILE A 263 -15.84 -10.77 7.03
C ILE A 263 -17.02 -9.90 6.62
N GLN A 264 -18.03 -9.83 7.47
CA GLN A 264 -19.22 -9.03 7.25
C GLN A 264 -19.09 -7.65 7.92
N GLY A 265 -19.71 -6.64 7.33
CA GLY A 265 -19.79 -5.26 7.83
C GLY A 265 -18.90 -4.25 7.13
N PRO A 266 -17.57 -4.44 7.05
CA PRO A 266 -16.68 -3.48 6.39
C PRO A 266 -16.93 -3.36 4.88
N ARG A 267 -16.77 -2.14 4.34
CA ARG A 267 -16.55 -1.92 2.90
C ARG A 267 -15.21 -2.54 2.50
N LYS A 268 -15.17 -3.27 1.39
CA LYS A 268 -13.99 -4.03 0.94
C LYS A 268 -13.46 -3.46 -0.36
N VAL A 269 -12.20 -3.05 -0.37
CA VAL A 269 -11.55 -2.43 -1.53
C VAL A 269 -10.19 -3.07 -1.75
N LEU A 270 -9.93 -3.54 -2.98
CA LEU A 270 -8.63 -4.07 -3.39
C LEU A 270 -7.71 -2.95 -3.84
N ILE A 271 -6.44 -3.04 -3.44
CA ILE A 271 -5.35 -2.14 -3.84
C ILE A 271 -4.11 -2.95 -4.23
N HIS A 272 -3.04 -2.33 -4.74
CA HIS A 272 -1.79 -2.98 -5.11
C HIS A 272 -1.98 -4.02 -6.23
N ILE A 273 -2.59 -3.60 -7.33
CA ILE A 273 -3.04 -4.48 -8.41
C ILE A 273 -1.95 -4.64 -9.46
N ASN A 274 -1.55 -5.88 -9.74
CA ASN A 274 -0.52 -6.16 -10.75
C ASN A 274 -1.03 -5.88 -12.17
N ASN A 275 -0.14 -5.43 -13.04
CA ASN A 275 -0.46 -5.08 -14.44
C ASN A 275 -1.05 -6.24 -15.27
N SER A 276 -0.83 -7.49 -14.87
CA SER A 276 -1.41 -8.67 -15.52
C SER A 276 -2.83 -9.02 -15.05
N ASN A 277 -3.24 -8.51 -13.88
CA ASN A 277 -4.50 -8.88 -13.27
C ASN A 277 -5.70 -8.47 -14.14
N PRO A 278 -6.59 -9.40 -14.51
CA PRO A 278 -7.74 -9.12 -15.39
C PRO A 278 -8.72 -8.09 -14.81
N ILE A 279 -8.75 -7.87 -13.48
CA ILE A 279 -9.62 -6.86 -12.85
C ILE A 279 -9.26 -5.41 -13.24
N LEU A 280 -8.12 -5.18 -13.89
CA LEU A 280 -7.75 -3.89 -14.49
C LEU A 280 -8.59 -3.53 -15.71
N ASN A 281 -9.21 -4.52 -16.36
CA ASN A 281 -10.28 -4.30 -17.31
C ASN A 281 -11.60 -4.12 -16.56
N GLU A 282 -12.13 -2.91 -16.55
CA GLU A 282 -13.39 -2.56 -15.86
C GLU A 282 -14.62 -3.30 -16.41
N MET A 283 -14.50 -3.93 -17.60
CA MET A 283 -15.55 -4.70 -18.26
C MET A 283 -15.31 -6.21 -18.20
N SER A 284 -14.34 -6.70 -17.42
CA SER A 284 -14.03 -8.12 -17.34
C SER A 284 -15.06 -8.91 -16.51
N GLU A 285 -15.12 -10.21 -16.74
CA GLU A 285 -15.94 -11.12 -15.92
C GLU A 285 -15.44 -11.16 -14.47
N GLU A 286 -14.12 -11.04 -14.27
CA GLU A 286 -13.49 -11.00 -12.95
C GLU A 286 -13.96 -9.77 -12.15
N ARG A 287 -14.17 -8.63 -12.83
CA ARG A 287 -14.76 -7.43 -12.17
C ARG A 287 -16.19 -7.67 -11.72
N LYS A 288 -17.00 -8.33 -12.54
CA LYS A 288 -18.38 -8.69 -12.16
C LYS A 288 -18.40 -9.65 -10.96
N ILE A 289 -17.49 -10.63 -10.93
CA ILE A 289 -17.36 -11.54 -9.79
C ILE A 289 -17.03 -10.77 -8.50
N LEU A 290 -16.15 -9.76 -8.56
CA LEU A 290 -15.85 -8.91 -7.40
C LEU A 290 -17.09 -8.12 -6.96
N GLU A 291 -17.82 -7.51 -7.90
CA GLU A 291 -19.06 -6.75 -7.63
C GLU A 291 -20.13 -7.64 -6.99
N GLU A 292 -20.32 -8.88 -7.46
CA GLU A 292 -21.24 -9.86 -6.89
C GLU A 292 -20.88 -10.27 -5.45
N ASN A 293 -19.62 -10.07 -5.04
CA ASN A 293 -19.12 -10.34 -3.70
C ASN A 293 -18.93 -9.07 -2.85
N ASP A 294 -19.49 -7.93 -3.25
CA ASP A 294 -19.35 -6.64 -2.58
C ASP A 294 -17.87 -6.22 -2.38
N ILE A 295 -17.02 -6.50 -3.36
CA ILE A 295 -15.60 -6.14 -3.37
C ILE A 295 -15.32 -5.12 -4.46
N GLU A 296 -14.85 -3.95 -4.07
CA GLU A 296 -14.49 -2.87 -4.98
C GLU A 296 -13.00 -2.94 -5.37
N VAL A 297 -12.65 -2.27 -6.46
CA VAL A 297 -11.27 -2.10 -6.91
C VAL A 297 -10.88 -0.64 -6.84
N SER A 298 -9.84 -0.31 -6.10
CA SER A 298 -9.34 1.07 -5.99
C SER A 298 -8.79 1.59 -7.33
N TYR A 299 -8.70 2.89 -7.44
CA TYR A 299 -8.08 3.61 -8.55
C TYR A 299 -7.36 4.85 -8.04
N ASP A 300 -6.42 5.37 -8.83
CA ASP A 300 -5.65 6.56 -8.47
C ASP A 300 -6.57 7.78 -8.31
N GLY A 301 -6.49 8.43 -7.16
CA GLY A 301 -7.34 9.55 -6.80
C GLY A 301 -8.67 9.18 -6.11
N MET A 302 -8.96 7.88 -5.90
CA MET A 302 -10.11 7.45 -5.10
C MET A 302 -10.03 8.07 -3.71
N GLU A 303 -11.14 8.63 -3.25
CA GLU A 303 -11.27 9.23 -1.92
C GLU A 303 -12.40 8.58 -1.15
N VAL A 304 -12.12 8.18 0.09
CA VAL A 304 -13.11 7.62 1.02
C VAL A 304 -13.21 8.53 2.23
N LEU A 305 -14.43 8.92 2.57
CA LEU A 305 -14.75 9.69 3.77
C LEU A 305 -15.45 8.77 4.78
N LEU A 306 -14.91 8.68 5.99
CA LEU A 306 -15.44 7.88 7.10
C LEU A 306 -15.81 8.77 8.29
#